data_02b401aa38d16c12045e48afb38b6aae
#
_entry.id   02b401aa38d16c12045e48afb38b6aae
#
_cell.length_a   1.000
_cell.length_b   1.000
_cell.length_c   1.000
_cell.angle_alpha   90.00
_cell.angle_beta   90.00
_cell.angle_gamma   90.00
#
_symmetry.space_group_name_H-M   'P 1'
#
loop_
_entity.id
_entity.type
_entity.pdbx_description
1 polymer ?
#
loop_
_entity_poly.entity_id
_entity_poly.type
_entity_poly.pdbx_seq_one_letter_code
_entity_poly.pdbx_strand_id
1 'polypeptide(L)'
;MNLQIVREWMPTASQHFLIGALAVLCYVITTRLRGERRAATAAIAWVMGLALVPYITLPMYLLFGRRKLRPPGLVRQHLAPGTQLWAADLLDGMGLAPASPSHVRWQHDGAAAQAALWQLIEQAEHRIDVCTFILGNDPLGQGTVERLAHSARQGVVVRVLLDGFGALLLPRSHLRRLRQAGVEVAIFRPFFSLRGNGPRNLRNHRKLLVVDDRWLWSGGRNLAAEYFTGKAGEAPWRDISFTLDDGTARAAAEQFAHDWATVQRQLPRDLLAPVDTQGTETALTQFLPSGPDQPEDTAHALLLGACFQAKRR
;
A
#
# COMPACT_ATOMS: atom_id res chain seq x y z
N MET A 1 26.60 0.60 40.44
CA MET A 1 25.49 1.52 40.14
C MET A 1 24.68 1.66 41.43
N ASN A 2 24.62 2.87 42.01
CA ASN A 2 24.13 3.10 43.37
C ASN A 2 22.61 2.92 43.41
N LEU A 3 22.09 1.91 44.10
CA LEU A 3 20.66 1.60 44.23
C LEU A 3 19.82 2.77 44.80
N GLN A 4 20.45 3.66 45.55
CA GLN A 4 19.79 4.88 46.06
C GLN A 4 19.41 5.85 44.96
N ILE A 5 20.26 6.07 43.93
CA ILE A 5 20.01 6.94 42.80
C ILE A 5 18.83 6.44 41.97
N VAL A 6 18.71 5.13 41.77
CA VAL A 6 17.61 4.50 41.03
C VAL A 6 16.28 4.70 41.76
N ARG A 7 16.27 4.70 43.09
CA ARG A 7 15.07 4.84 43.93
C ARG A 7 14.49 6.26 43.89
N GLU A 8 15.34 7.28 43.76
CA GLU A 8 14.91 8.70 43.65
C GLU A 8 14.23 9.01 42.28
N TRP A 9 14.52 8.23 41.24
CA TRP A 9 13.91 8.41 39.91
C TRP A 9 12.67 7.53 39.69
N MET A 10 12.33 6.65 40.63
CA MET A 10 11.11 5.84 40.51
C MET A 10 9.91 6.66 40.98
N PRO A 11 8.87 6.76 40.12
CA PRO A 11 7.64 7.45 40.50
C PRO A 11 6.97 6.77 41.69
N THR A 12 6.38 7.55 42.57
CA THR A 12 5.55 7.03 43.65
C THR A 12 4.32 6.31 43.08
N ALA A 13 3.68 5.45 43.84
CA ALA A 13 2.47 4.73 43.41
C ALA A 13 1.36 5.70 42.94
N SER A 14 1.20 6.82 43.61
CA SER A 14 0.21 7.89 43.25
C SER A 14 0.59 8.57 41.93
N GLN A 15 1.85 8.88 41.72
CA GLN A 15 2.34 9.45 40.45
C GLN A 15 2.17 8.46 39.30
N HIS A 16 2.52 7.18 39.52
CA HIS A 16 2.32 6.13 38.52
C HIS A 16 0.84 5.99 38.11
N PHE A 17 -0.05 5.93 39.12
CA PHE A 17 -1.50 5.87 38.87
C PHE A 17 -2.01 7.09 38.07
N LEU A 18 -1.59 8.29 38.45
CA LEU A 18 -1.98 9.51 37.73
C LEU A 18 -1.50 9.50 36.27
N ILE A 19 -0.24 9.12 36.03
CA ILE A 19 0.32 9.06 34.68
C ILE A 19 -0.39 7.98 33.84
N GLY A 20 -0.68 6.81 34.43
CA GLY A 20 -1.45 5.76 33.76
C GLY A 20 -2.87 6.23 33.39
N ALA A 21 -3.57 6.89 34.34
CA ALA A 21 -4.89 7.44 34.09
C ALA A 21 -4.89 8.50 32.97
N LEU A 22 -3.92 9.41 32.98
CA LEU A 22 -3.75 10.40 31.92
C LEU A 22 -3.41 9.77 30.57
N ALA A 23 -2.58 8.72 30.55
CA ALA A 23 -2.25 7.99 29.34
C ALA A 23 -3.46 7.26 28.74
N VAL A 24 -4.28 6.61 29.57
CA VAL A 24 -5.55 5.99 29.15
C VAL A 24 -6.53 7.06 28.66
N LEU A 25 -6.65 8.18 29.35
CA LEU A 25 -7.49 9.29 28.91
C LEU A 25 -7.05 9.82 27.55
N CYS A 26 -5.74 10.01 27.34
CA CYS A 26 -5.18 10.38 26.04
C CYS A 26 -5.57 9.37 24.94
N TYR A 27 -5.50 8.08 25.22
CA TYR A 27 -5.95 7.02 24.32
C TYR A 27 -7.44 7.16 23.97
N VAL A 28 -8.30 7.32 24.97
CA VAL A 28 -9.76 7.43 24.77
C VAL A 28 -10.10 8.66 23.94
N ILE A 29 -9.55 9.83 24.30
CA ILE A 29 -9.79 11.08 23.59
C ILE A 29 -9.33 10.96 22.13
N THR A 30 -8.09 10.52 21.90
CA THR A 30 -7.55 10.45 20.54
C THR A 30 -8.27 9.43 19.67
N THR A 31 -8.71 8.29 20.23
CA THR A 31 -9.49 7.28 19.52
C THR A 31 -10.90 7.80 19.17
N ARG A 32 -11.55 8.50 20.11
CA ARG A 32 -12.88 9.10 19.90
C ARG A 32 -12.86 10.22 18.86
N LEU A 33 -11.91 11.15 18.98
CA LEU A 33 -11.78 12.27 18.04
C LEU A 33 -11.47 11.82 16.61
N ARG A 34 -10.79 10.69 16.46
CA ARG A 34 -10.43 10.14 15.14
C ARG A 34 -11.47 9.19 14.56
N GLY A 35 -12.47 8.79 15.32
CA GLY A 35 -13.47 7.81 14.88
C GLY A 35 -12.86 6.43 14.52
N GLU A 36 -11.67 6.10 15.05
CA GLU A 36 -10.98 4.85 14.71
C GLU A 36 -11.67 3.64 15.32
N ARG A 37 -12.16 2.73 14.49
CA ARG A 37 -12.65 1.42 14.92
C ARG A 37 -11.46 0.47 15.12
N ARG A 38 -11.36 -0.14 16.30
CA ARG A 38 -10.31 -1.10 16.66
C ARG A 38 -10.93 -2.44 17.02
N ALA A 39 -10.18 -3.53 16.74
CA ALA A 39 -10.52 -4.83 17.31
C ALA A 39 -10.45 -4.73 18.85
N ALA A 40 -11.39 -5.38 19.54
CA ALA A 40 -11.48 -5.34 21.01
C ALA A 40 -10.18 -5.77 21.68
N THR A 41 -9.51 -6.81 21.15
CA THR A 41 -8.21 -7.30 21.63
C THR A 41 -7.12 -6.24 21.57
N ALA A 42 -7.03 -5.48 20.46
CA ALA A 42 -6.06 -4.41 20.32
C ALA A 42 -6.37 -3.22 21.24
N ALA A 43 -7.65 -2.89 21.44
CA ALA A 43 -8.06 -1.85 22.38
C ALA A 43 -7.70 -2.22 23.83
N ILE A 44 -7.98 -3.45 24.23
CA ILE A 44 -7.65 -3.97 25.56
C ILE A 44 -6.12 -3.96 25.76
N ALA A 45 -5.34 -4.42 24.78
CA ALA A 45 -3.88 -4.43 24.88
C ALA A 45 -3.29 -3.03 25.09
N TRP A 46 -3.81 -2.02 24.34
CA TRP A 46 -3.38 -0.63 24.54
C TRP A 46 -3.77 -0.09 25.92
N VAL A 47 -5.03 -0.30 26.36
CA VAL A 47 -5.49 0.17 27.67
C VAL A 47 -4.69 -0.47 28.80
N MET A 48 -4.46 -1.77 28.76
CA MET A 48 -3.64 -2.47 29.77
C MET A 48 -2.20 -1.96 29.77
N GLY A 49 -1.57 -1.85 28.61
CA GLY A 49 -0.21 -1.34 28.51
C GLY A 49 -0.07 0.10 29.04
N LEU A 50 -1.02 0.98 28.70
CA LEU A 50 -1.05 2.38 29.18
C LEU A 50 -1.31 2.48 30.67
N ALA A 51 -2.09 1.56 31.25
CA ALA A 51 -2.35 1.54 32.69
C ALA A 51 -1.16 0.96 33.49
N LEU A 52 -0.52 -0.12 32.98
CA LEU A 52 0.52 -0.84 33.73
C LEU A 52 1.94 -0.29 33.48
N VAL A 53 2.25 0.14 32.25
CA VAL A 53 3.60 0.60 31.85
C VAL A 53 3.49 1.89 31.01
N PRO A 54 2.90 2.98 31.54
CA PRO A 54 2.61 4.18 30.74
C PRO A 54 3.84 4.82 30.10
N TYR A 55 4.98 4.78 30.76
CA TYR A 55 6.24 5.42 30.33
C TYR A 55 6.77 4.90 29.00
N ILE A 56 6.52 3.63 28.67
CA ILE A 56 6.90 3.00 27.41
C ILE A 56 5.71 2.99 26.47
N THR A 57 4.54 2.61 26.98
CA THR A 57 3.35 2.38 26.15
C THR A 57 2.78 3.65 25.56
N LEU A 58 2.83 4.79 26.28
CA LEU A 58 2.33 6.06 25.75
C LEU A 58 3.16 6.57 24.57
N PRO A 59 4.50 6.64 24.64
CA PRO A 59 5.32 6.95 23.46
C PRO A 59 5.09 5.97 22.31
N MET A 60 5.02 4.66 22.58
CA MET A 60 4.70 3.67 21.56
C MET A 60 3.33 3.90 20.92
N TYR A 61 2.31 4.21 21.73
CA TYR A 61 0.97 4.54 21.23
C TYR A 61 0.98 5.79 20.34
N LEU A 62 1.68 6.84 20.74
CA LEU A 62 1.78 8.06 19.93
C LEU A 62 2.49 7.84 18.60
N LEU A 63 3.48 6.93 18.56
CA LEU A 63 4.24 6.60 17.36
C LEU A 63 3.54 5.58 16.45
N PHE A 64 2.88 4.57 17.03
CA PHE A 64 2.37 3.40 16.31
C PHE A 64 0.85 3.20 16.44
N GLY A 65 0.18 3.97 17.29
CA GLY A 65 -1.22 3.76 17.61
C GLY A 65 -2.21 4.12 16.51
N ARG A 66 -1.84 4.90 15.49
CA ARG A 66 -2.76 5.26 14.40
C ARG A 66 -2.91 4.10 13.40
N ARG A 67 -4.15 3.89 12.93
CA ARG A 67 -4.47 2.88 11.92
C ARG A 67 -4.61 3.44 10.52
N LYS A 68 -5.06 4.68 10.41
CA LYS A 68 -5.34 5.32 9.11
C LYS A 68 -4.70 6.72 9.06
N LEU A 69 -4.33 7.14 7.87
CA LEU A 69 -3.80 8.49 7.62
C LEU A 69 -4.90 9.54 7.58
N ARG A 70 -6.10 9.14 7.15
CA ARG A 70 -7.30 9.98 7.11
C ARG A 70 -8.36 9.41 8.05
N PRO A 71 -9.18 10.27 8.69
CA PRO A 71 -10.35 9.79 9.41
C PRO A 71 -11.33 9.13 8.44
N PRO A 72 -12.18 8.20 8.91
CA PRO A 72 -13.29 7.68 8.13
C PRO A 72 -14.13 8.85 7.59
N GLY A 73 -14.37 8.86 6.28
CA GLY A 73 -15.29 9.81 5.65
C GLY A 73 -16.75 9.44 5.95
N LEU A 74 -17.65 10.37 5.70
CA LEU A 74 -19.07 10.01 5.57
C LEU A 74 -19.20 9.15 4.31
N VAL A 75 -19.61 7.90 4.49
CA VAL A 75 -19.94 7.01 3.37
C VAL A 75 -21.08 7.67 2.62
N ARG A 76 -20.83 8.17 1.41
CA ARG A 76 -21.89 8.60 0.51
C ARG A 76 -22.58 7.33 0.05
N GLN A 77 -23.75 7.06 0.59
CA GLN A 77 -24.64 6.03 0.06
C GLN A 77 -25.16 6.52 -1.31
N HIS A 78 -24.42 6.26 -2.36
CA HIS A 78 -24.97 6.25 -3.69
C HIS A 78 -25.62 4.87 -3.87
N LEU A 79 -26.93 4.82 -3.71
CA LEU A 79 -27.73 3.71 -4.22
C LEU A 79 -27.74 3.83 -5.75
N ALA A 80 -26.72 3.33 -6.40
CA ALA A 80 -26.79 3.07 -7.83
C ALA A 80 -27.85 1.96 -8.08
N PRO A 81 -28.58 2.01 -9.20
CA PRO A 81 -29.48 0.91 -9.56
C PRO A 81 -28.67 -0.37 -9.61
N GLY A 82 -29.09 -1.40 -8.85
CA GLY A 82 -28.35 -2.63 -8.66
C GLY A 82 -28.01 -3.32 -9.97
N THR A 83 -26.74 -3.71 -10.13
CA THR A 83 -26.24 -4.42 -11.31
C THR A 83 -26.51 -5.91 -11.29
N GLN A 84 -27.20 -6.42 -10.28
CA GLN A 84 -27.34 -7.86 -9.92
C GLN A 84 -26.02 -8.52 -9.47
N LEU A 85 -24.92 -7.76 -9.41
CA LEU A 85 -23.63 -8.19 -8.91
C LEU A 85 -23.38 -7.56 -7.55
N TRP A 86 -23.77 -8.26 -6.48
CA TRP A 86 -23.72 -7.76 -5.10
C TRP A 86 -22.37 -7.11 -4.73
N ALA A 87 -21.26 -7.63 -5.28
CA ALA A 87 -19.92 -7.11 -4.99
C ALA A 87 -19.71 -5.73 -5.61
N ALA A 88 -20.11 -5.54 -6.88
CA ALA A 88 -20.04 -4.25 -7.55
C ALA A 88 -20.96 -3.23 -6.86
N ASP A 89 -22.21 -3.62 -6.56
CA ASP A 89 -23.19 -2.76 -5.89
C ASP A 89 -22.67 -2.32 -4.49
N LEU A 90 -22.02 -3.24 -3.74
CA LEU A 90 -21.42 -2.92 -2.45
C LEU A 90 -20.29 -1.88 -2.60
N LEU A 91 -19.39 -2.10 -3.56
CA LEU A 91 -18.22 -1.25 -3.75
C LEU A 91 -18.60 0.12 -4.32
N ASP A 92 -19.55 0.18 -5.24
CA ASP A 92 -20.13 1.42 -5.75
C ASP A 92 -20.81 2.23 -4.64
N GLY A 93 -21.57 1.54 -3.77
CA GLY A 93 -22.18 2.14 -2.58
C GLY A 93 -21.15 2.70 -1.58
N MET A 94 -19.92 2.19 -1.58
CA MET A 94 -18.80 2.71 -0.80
C MET A 94 -18.03 3.83 -1.53
N GLY A 95 -18.48 4.23 -2.71
CA GLY A 95 -17.91 5.36 -3.48
C GLY A 95 -16.62 5.02 -4.21
N LEU A 96 -16.37 3.74 -4.51
CA LEU A 96 -15.26 3.32 -5.35
C LEU A 96 -15.59 3.54 -6.85
N ALA A 97 -14.53 3.54 -7.68
CA ALA A 97 -14.71 3.57 -9.12
C ALA A 97 -15.56 2.37 -9.58
N PRO A 98 -16.49 2.56 -10.51
CA PRO A 98 -17.37 1.50 -10.97
C PRO A 98 -16.59 0.36 -11.62
N ALA A 99 -17.19 -0.82 -11.61
CA ALA A 99 -16.65 -1.96 -12.34
C ALA A 99 -16.60 -1.68 -13.83
N SER A 100 -15.53 -2.10 -14.49
CA SER A 100 -15.30 -1.87 -15.92
C SER A 100 -14.85 -3.14 -16.64
N PRO A 101 -15.16 -3.31 -17.93
CA PRO A 101 -14.60 -4.37 -18.73
C PRO A 101 -13.07 -4.25 -18.82
N SER A 102 -12.36 -5.37 -18.71
CA SER A 102 -10.91 -5.46 -18.86
C SER A 102 -10.49 -6.84 -19.37
N HIS A 103 -9.38 -6.91 -20.12
CA HIS A 103 -8.76 -8.18 -20.48
C HIS A 103 -7.81 -8.62 -19.38
N VAL A 104 -8.18 -9.66 -18.64
CA VAL A 104 -7.38 -10.17 -17.52
C VAL A 104 -6.57 -11.36 -17.98
N ARG A 105 -5.23 -11.30 -17.80
CA ARG A 105 -4.31 -12.43 -18.05
C ARG A 105 -3.62 -12.82 -16.76
N TRP A 106 -3.88 -14.03 -16.30
CA TRP A 106 -3.29 -14.58 -15.09
C TRP A 106 -1.92 -15.18 -15.39
N GLN A 107 -0.94 -14.89 -14.54
CA GLN A 107 0.37 -15.53 -14.57
C GLN A 107 0.43 -16.61 -13.49
N HIS A 108 0.50 -17.86 -13.92
CA HIS A 108 0.38 -19.04 -13.05
C HIS A 108 1.66 -19.33 -12.25
N ASP A 109 2.81 -18.82 -12.71
CA ASP A 109 4.09 -19.01 -12.03
C ASP A 109 4.94 -17.73 -12.04
N GLY A 110 6.11 -17.81 -11.40
CA GLY A 110 7.00 -16.67 -11.29
C GLY A 110 7.69 -16.31 -12.61
N ALA A 111 7.98 -17.28 -13.47
CA ALA A 111 8.62 -17.04 -14.77
C ALA A 111 7.67 -16.29 -15.71
N ALA A 112 6.41 -16.73 -15.80
CA ALA A 112 5.37 -16.04 -16.55
C ALA A 112 5.11 -14.63 -16.00
N ALA A 113 5.10 -14.48 -14.67
CA ALA A 113 4.91 -13.18 -14.02
C ALA A 113 6.07 -12.21 -14.32
N GLN A 114 7.31 -12.71 -14.32
CA GLN A 114 8.51 -11.94 -14.68
C GLN A 114 8.48 -11.51 -16.15
N ALA A 115 8.17 -12.45 -17.05
CA ALA A 115 8.08 -12.16 -18.48
C ALA A 115 7.03 -11.07 -18.76
N ALA A 116 5.84 -11.19 -18.18
CA ALA A 116 4.77 -10.20 -18.31
C ALA A 116 5.17 -8.83 -17.74
N LEU A 117 5.80 -8.78 -16.56
CA LEU A 117 6.31 -7.55 -15.95
C LEU A 117 7.31 -6.84 -16.88
N TRP A 118 8.30 -7.56 -17.40
CA TRP A 118 9.35 -6.99 -18.23
C TRP A 118 8.83 -6.57 -19.60
N GLN A 119 7.96 -7.38 -20.20
CA GLN A 119 7.29 -7.03 -21.45
C GLN A 119 6.53 -5.70 -21.34
N LEU A 120 5.77 -5.49 -20.25
CA LEU A 120 5.07 -4.24 -20.05
C LEU A 120 6.01 -3.04 -19.91
N ILE A 121 7.15 -3.20 -19.23
CA ILE A 121 8.16 -2.14 -19.13
C ILE A 121 8.74 -1.80 -20.49
N GLU A 122 9.05 -2.83 -21.31
CA GLU A 122 9.70 -2.67 -22.62
C GLU A 122 8.77 -2.08 -23.68
N GLN A 123 7.45 -2.25 -23.55
CA GLN A 123 6.48 -1.71 -24.50
C GLN A 123 5.95 -0.31 -24.16
N ALA A 124 6.42 0.29 -23.06
CA ALA A 124 5.98 1.61 -22.61
C ALA A 124 6.40 2.71 -23.60
N GLU A 125 5.44 3.54 -24.00
CA GLU A 125 5.65 4.65 -24.93
C GLU A 125 5.76 6.00 -24.24
N HIS A 126 5.00 6.22 -23.18
CA HIS A 126 4.88 7.52 -22.52
C HIS A 126 5.27 7.51 -21.05
N ARG A 127 4.81 6.49 -20.30
CA ARG A 127 4.94 6.51 -18.84
C ARG A 127 4.99 5.12 -18.21
N ILE A 128 5.81 5.01 -17.17
CA ILE A 128 5.86 3.85 -16.29
C ILE A 128 5.77 4.33 -14.85
N ASP A 129 4.77 3.84 -14.11
CA ASP A 129 4.57 4.09 -12.70
C ASP A 129 4.72 2.78 -11.91
N VAL A 130 5.71 2.71 -11.03
CA VAL A 130 5.99 1.52 -10.22
C VAL A 130 5.78 1.81 -8.76
N CYS A 131 4.93 1.04 -8.08
CA CYS A 131 4.83 1.01 -6.63
C CYS A 131 5.19 -0.38 -6.13
N THR A 132 6.15 -0.49 -5.24
CA THR A 132 6.54 -1.77 -4.63
C THR A 132 7.03 -1.58 -3.20
N PHE A 133 6.84 -2.62 -2.37
CA PHE A 133 7.37 -2.62 -1.01
C PHE A 133 8.86 -3.01 -0.99
N ILE A 134 9.27 -4.02 -1.77
CA ILE A 134 10.68 -4.46 -1.89
C ILE A 134 11.11 -4.41 -3.35
N LEU A 135 12.30 -3.84 -3.59
CA LEU A 135 13.06 -3.97 -4.82
C LEU A 135 14.37 -4.67 -4.47
N GLY A 136 14.54 -5.92 -4.92
CA GLY A 136 15.59 -6.81 -4.48
C GLY A 136 16.99 -6.46 -4.99
N ASN A 137 18.01 -6.94 -4.26
CA ASN A 137 19.42 -6.93 -4.71
C ASN A 137 19.78 -8.28 -5.33
N ASP A 138 19.04 -8.70 -6.32
CA ASP A 138 19.11 -10.00 -6.96
C ASP A 138 18.92 -9.84 -8.48
N PRO A 139 19.05 -10.90 -9.29
CA PRO A 139 18.93 -10.80 -10.75
C PRO A 139 17.60 -10.20 -11.23
N LEU A 140 16.49 -10.46 -10.53
CA LEU A 140 15.19 -9.87 -10.87
C LEU A 140 15.18 -8.36 -10.62
N GLY A 141 15.58 -7.93 -9.43
CA GLY A 141 15.64 -6.52 -9.10
C GLY A 141 16.61 -5.74 -9.98
N GLN A 142 17.79 -6.32 -10.26
CA GLN A 142 18.77 -5.73 -11.17
C GLN A 142 18.21 -5.59 -12.59
N GLY A 143 17.65 -6.68 -13.14
CA GLY A 143 17.05 -6.69 -14.47
C GLY A 143 15.88 -5.72 -14.61
N THR A 144 15.08 -5.54 -13.54
CA THR A 144 14.00 -4.56 -13.50
C THR A 144 14.55 -3.13 -13.49
N VAL A 145 15.56 -2.84 -12.65
CA VAL A 145 16.23 -1.53 -12.60
C VAL A 145 16.84 -1.16 -13.95
N GLU A 146 17.46 -2.12 -14.64
CA GLU A 146 18.07 -1.90 -15.95
C GLU A 146 17.04 -1.52 -17.01
N ARG A 147 15.89 -2.21 -17.04
CA ARG A 147 14.80 -1.92 -17.98
C ARG A 147 14.16 -0.56 -17.71
N LEU A 148 13.84 -0.25 -16.45
CA LEU A 148 13.31 1.05 -16.08
C LEU A 148 14.27 2.19 -16.44
N ALA A 149 15.57 2.00 -16.18
CA ALA A 149 16.61 2.95 -16.56
C ALA A 149 16.78 3.06 -18.09
N HIS A 150 16.57 1.99 -18.82
CA HIS A 150 16.58 2.01 -20.29
C HIS A 150 15.40 2.81 -20.84
N SER A 151 14.16 2.50 -20.40
CA SER A 151 12.96 3.22 -20.84
C SER A 151 13.07 4.72 -20.55
N ALA A 152 13.59 5.11 -19.38
CA ALA A 152 13.79 6.53 -19.03
C ALA A 152 14.78 7.21 -19.99
N ARG A 153 15.86 6.54 -20.41
CA ARG A 153 16.81 7.10 -21.41
C ARG A 153 16.20 7.21 -22.80
N GLN A 154 15.17 6.45 -23.11
CA GLN A 154 14.39 6.57 -24.35
C GLN A 154 13.33 7.67 -24.31
N GLY A 155 13.24 8.41 -23.22
CA GLY A 155 12.29 9.53 -23.07
C GLY A 155 10.97 9.17 -22.38
N VAL A 156 10.79 7.92 -21.96
CA VAL A 156 9.62 7.50 -21.17
C VAL A 156 9.71 8.11 -19.77
N VAL A 157 8.63 8.71 -19.28
CA VAL A 157 8.55 9.23 -17.90
C VAL A 157 8.45 8.05 -16.94
N VAL A 158 9.48 7.80 -16.13
CA VAL A 158 9.52 6.67 -15.21
C VAL A 158 9.51 7.16 -13.77
N ARG A 159 8.55 6.69 -12.97
CA ARG A 159 8.43 7.00 -11.55
C ARG A 159 8.38 5.72 -10.72
N VAL A 160 9.17 5.69 -9.65
CA VAL A 160 9.25 4.55 -8.73
C VAL A 160 8.95 5.03 -7.31
N LEU A 161 7.86 4.51 -6.74
CA LEU A 161 7.44 4.74 -5.36
C LEU A 161 7.79 3.52 -4.52
N LEU A 162 8.70 3.68 -3.58
CA LEU A 162 9.16 2.63 -2.68
C LEU A 162 8.61 2.89 -1.27
N ASP A 163 8.25 1.83 -0.55
CA ASP A 163 7.97 1.97 0.87
C ASP A 163 9.25 2.25 1.67
N GLY A 164 9.15 3.10 2.69
CA GLY A 164 10.32 3.52 3.47
C GLY A 164 10.96 2.40 4.28
N PHE A 165 10.22 1.32 4.60
CA PHE A 165 10.80 0.15 5.26
C PHE A 165 11.54 -0.73 4.25
N GLY A 166 10.92 -1.03 3.11
CA GLY A 166 11.57 -1.79 2.03
C GLY A 166 12.77 -1.05 1.42
N ALA A 167 12.72 0.27 1.39
CA ALA A 167 13.83 1.10 0.90
C ALA A 167 15.10 1.01 1.77
N LEU A 168 15.03 0.55 3.02
CA LEU A 168 16.22 0.25 3.84
C LEU A 168 17.06 -0.89 3.26
N LEU A 169 16.43 -1.79 2.54
CA LEU A 169 17.07 -2.95 1.91
C LEU A 169 17.52 -2.65 0.47
N LEU A 170 17.16 -1.48 -0.06
CA LEU A 170 17.49 -1.09 -1.44
C LEU A 170 19.00 -0.78 -1.57
N PRO A 171 19.71 -1.45 -2.51
CA PRO A 171 21.09 -1.11 -2.79
C PRO A 171 21.25 0.34 -3.28
N ARG A 172 22.24 1.04 -2.73
CA ARG A 172 22.55 2.41 -3.17
C ARG A 172 22.92 2.48 -4.67
N SER A 173 23.44 1.38 -5.22
CA SER A 173 23.75 1.26 -6.65
C SER A 173 22.48 1.31 -7.51
N HIS A 174 21.39 0.62 -7.11
CA HIS A 174 20.10 0.65 -7.80
C HIS A 174 19.52 2.07 -7.81
N LEU A 175 19.49 2.72 -6.65
CA LEU A 175 19.00 4.09 -6.53
C LEU A 175 19.79 5.07 -7.38
N ARG A 176 21.14 4.92 -7.40
CA ARG A 176 22.02 5.76 -8.22
C ARG A 176 21.76 5.52 -9.71
N ARG A 177 21.68 4.26 -10.15
CA ARG A 177 21.43 3.89 -11.55
C ARG A 177 20.10 4.44 -12.05
N LEU A 178 19.03 4.28 -11.29
CA LEU A 178 17.72 4.84 -11.62
C LEU A 178 17.79 6.37 -11.78
N ARG A 179 18.32 7.07 -10.79
CA ARG A 179 18.42 8.56 -10.82
C ARG A 179 19.31 9.08 -11.95
N GLN A 180 20.41 8.41 -12.23
CA GLN A 180 21.32 8.79 -13.34
C GLN A 180 20.66 8.60 -14.72
N ALA A 181 19.69 7.72 -14.82
CA ALA A 181 18.92 7.52 -16.05
C ALA A 181 17.71 8.47 -16.19
N GLY A 182 17.47 9.35 -15.19
CA GLY A 182 16.32 10.26 -15.20
C GLY A 182 15.06 9.71 -14.53
N VAL A 183 15.14 8.52 -13.91
CA VAL A 183 13.99 7.96 -13.18
C VAL A 183 13.73 8.75 -11.91
N GLU A 184 12.51 9.20 -11.72
CA GLU A 184 12.05 9.83 -10.49
C GLU A 184 11.80 8.76 -9.41
N VAL A 185 12.50 8.86 -8.28
CA VAL A 185 12.36 7.90 -7.17
C VAL A 185 11.90 8.63 -5.92
N ALA A 186 10.73 8.24 -5.41
CA ALA A 186 10.17 8.72 -4.16
C ALA A 186 10.09 7.59 -3.12
N ILE A 187 10.18 7.96 -1.85
CA ILE A 187 10.10 7.01 -0.74
C ILE A 187 8.90 7.38 0.14
N PHE A 188 7.94 6.46 0.21
CA PHE A 188 6.78 6.60 1.06
C PHE A 188 7.19 6.44 2.53
N ARG A 189 7.08 7.53 3.30
CA ARG A 189 7.38 7.59 4.75
C ARG A 189 8.73 6.95 5.12
N PRO A 190 9.86 7.60 4.77
CA PRO A 190 11.20 7.12 5.13
C PRO A 190 11.33 6.86 6.63
N PHE A 191 11.93 5.74 7.01
CA PHE A 191 11.97 5.28 8.39
C PHE A 191 12.68 6.27 9.34
N PHE A 192 13.78 6.85 8.90
CA PHE A 192 14.61 7.79 9.68
C PHE A 192 14.30 9.27 9.41
N SER A 193 13.20 9.60 8.74
CA SER A 193 12.89 10.99 8.45
C SER A 193 12.33 11.71 9.68
N LEU A 194 13.00 12.77 10.11
CA LEU A 194 12.51 13.70 11.13
C LEU A 194 11.38 14.60 10.61
N ARG A 195 11.22 14.71 9.27
CA ARG A 195 10.20 15.55 8.62
C ARG A 195 8.83 14.86 8.45
N GLY A 196 8.73 13.58 8.76
CA GLY A 196 7.49 12.82 8.64
C GLY A 196 6.62 12.92 9.89
N ASN A 197 5.69 13.86 9.96
CA ASN A 197 4.68 13.90 11.01
C ASN A 197 3.71 12.74 10.83
N GLY A 198 3.67 11.81 11.79
CA GLY A 198 2.67 10.75 11.86
C GLY A 198 3.22 9.35 12.08
N PRO A 199 2.33 8.37 12.25
CA PRO A 199 2.67 7.02 12.69
C PRO A 199 3.54 6.28 11.68
N ARG A 200 4.59 5.64 12.17
CA ARG A 200 5.61 4.97 11.35
C ARG A 200 5.21 3.57 10.90
N ASN A 201 4.17 3.02 11.47
CA ASN A 201 3.62 1.69 11.14
C ASN A 201 2.74 1.68 9.90
N LEU A 202 2.31 2.84 9.41
CA LEU A 202 1.48 2.92 8.21
C LEU A 202 2.36 2.87 6.97
N ARG A 203 2.29 1.75 6.25
CA ARG A 203 3.14 1.40 5.11
C ARG A 203 2.33 1.29 3.84
N ASN A 204 2.94 1.64 2.71
CA ASN A 204 2.39 1.35 1.39
C ASN A 204 2.84 -0.05 0.97
N HIS A 205 1.91 -1.00 0.96
CA HIS A 205 2.20 -2.39 0.61
C HIS A 205 1.66 -2.77 -0.78
N ARG A 206 1.28 -1.79 -1.59
CA ARG A 206 0.80 -2.00 -2.96
C ARG A 206 1.95 -2.48 -3.86
N LYS A 207 1.62 -3.33 -4.80
CA LYS A 207 2.50 -3.80 -5.86
C LYS A 207 1.80 -3.52 -7.18
N LEU A 208 2.19 -2.41 -7.80
CA LEU A 208 1.60 -1.92 -9.04
C LEU A 208 2.73 -1.59 -10.01
N LEU A 209 2.61 -2.05 -11.24
CA LEU A 209 3.27 -1.48 -12.40
C LEU A 209 2.16 -1.00 -13.33
N VAL A 210 2.08 0.29 -13.54
CA VAL A 210 1.14 0.88 -14.50
C VAL A 210 1.93 1.45 -15.66
N VAL A 211 1.54 1.10 -16.87
CA VAL A 211 2.16 1.58 -18.11
C VAL A 211 1.12 2.35 -18.92
N ASP A 212 1.49 3.57 -19.32
CA ASP A 212 0.72 4.48 -20.17
C ASP A 212 -0.72 4.73 -19.68
N ASP A 213 -0.93 4.65 -18.35
CA ASP A 213 -2.22 4.75 -17.66
C ASP A 213 -3.28 3.75 -18.16
N ARG A 214 -2.86 2.73 -18.88
CA ARG A 214 -3.68 1.77 -19.60
C ARG A 214 -3.43 0.32 -19.22
N TRP A 215 -2.18 -0.03 -18.95
CA TRP A 215 -1.80 -1.41 -18.62
C TRP A 215 -1.42 -1.51 -17.15
N LEU A 216 -1.95 -2.52 -16.46
CA LEU A 216 -1.59 -2.83 -15.09
C LEU A 216 -1.00 -4.23 -15.00
N TRP A 217 0.17 -4.36 -14.39
CA TRP A 217 0.63 -5.60 -13.76
C TRP A 217 0.54 -5.48 -12.26
N SER A 218 -0.05 -6.46 -11.59
CA SER A 218 -0.21 -6.48 -10.14
C SER A 218 -0.25 -7.90 -9.59
N GLY A 219 -0.34 -8.02 -8.27
CA GLY A 219 -0.42 -9.28 -7.52
C GLY A 219 0.21 -9.14 -6.14
N GLY A 220 0.57 -10.28 -5.54
CA GLY A 220 1.23 -10.29 -4.22
C GLY A 220 2.75 -10.15 -4.29
N ARG A 221 3.39 -10.37 -5.46
CA ARG A 221 4.85 -10.41 -5.63
C ARG A 221 5.50 -9.05 -5.44
N ASN A 222 6.52 -8.97 -4.57
CA ASN A 222 7.48 -7.86 -4.59
C ASN A 222 8.50 -8.07 -5.71
N LEU A 223 9.24 -7.03 -6.09
CA LEU A 223 10.25 -7.09 -7.15
C LEU A 223 11.57 -7.67 -6.64
N ALA A 224 11.54 -8.95 -6.22
CA ALA A 224 12.70 -9.71 -5.72
C ALA A 224 12.59 -11.18 -6.13
N ALA A 225 13.74 -11.83 -6.41
CA ALA A 225 13.82 -13.17 -6.97
C ALA A 225 13.07 -14.23 -6.15
N GLU A 226 13.02 -14.09 -4.83
CA GLU A 226 12.30 -15.01 -3.94
C GLU A 226 10.81 -15.16 -4.27
N TYR A 227 10.21 -14.14 -4.91
CA TYR A 227 8.81 -14.17 -5.32
C TYR A 227 8.60 -14.74 -6.73
N PHE A 228 9.66 -14.88 -7.54
CA PHE A 228 9.56 -15.26 -8.97
C PHE A 228 10.27 -16.57 -9.29
N THR A 229 11.57 -16.65 -9.00
CA THR A 229 12.43 -17.78 -9.36
C THR A 229 12.97 -18.53 -8.14
N GLY A 230 12.76 -18.01 -6.95
CA GLY A 230 13.33 -18.52 -5.71
C GLY A 230 14.77 -18.01 -5.48
N LYS A 231 15.37 -18.48 -4.41
CA LYS A 231 16.76 -18.28 -4.03
C LYS A 231 17.52 -19.61 -4.13
N ALA A 232 18.84 -19.57 -4.08
CA ALA A 232 19.65 -20.79 -4.12
C ALA A 232 19.21 -21.79 -3.03
N GLY A 233 18.69 -22.94 -3.44
CA GLY A 233 18.19 -23.99 -2.55
C GLY A 233 16.76 -23.79 -2.03
N GLU A 234 16.09 -22.72 -2.36
CA GLU A 234 14.72 -22.41 -1.91
C GLU A 234 13.78 -22.21 -3.10
N ALA A 235 12.64 -22.89 -3.09
CA ALA A 235 11.59 -22.68 -4.09
C ALA A 235 11.00 -21.26 -3.97
N PRO A 236 10.50 -20.69 -5.08
CA PRO A 236 9.83 -19.38 -5.02
C PRO A 236 8.56 -19.44 -4.19
N TRP A 237 8.20 -18.32 -3.59
CA TRP A 237 6.92 -18.18 -2.89
C TRP A 237 5.77 -18.44 -3.87
N ARG A 238 4.78 -19.19 -3.41
CA ARG A 238 3.53 -19.36 -4.16
C ARG A 238 2.72 -18.09 -4.06
N ASP A 239 2.53 -17.45 -5.20
CA ASP A 239 1.82 -16.19 -5.31
C ASP A 239 1.17 -16.08 -6.69
N ILE A 240 0.22 -15.16 -6.85
CA ILE A 240 -0.46 -14.91 -8.09
C ILE A 240 -0.13 -13.50 -8.61
N SER A 241 0.08 -13.39 -9.92
CA SER A 241 0.13 -12.10 -10.61
C SER A 241 -0.82 -12.10 -11.78
N PHE A 242 -1.18 -10.93 -12.23
CA PHE A 242 -2.03 -10.73 -13.39
C PHE A 242 -1.67 -9.44 -14.11
N THR A 243 -1.99 -9.40 -15.39
CA THR A 243 -2.04 -8.18 -16.17
C THR A 243 -3.47 -7.91 -16.59
N LEU A 244 -3.83 -6.66 -16.63
CA LEU A 244 -5.11 -6.20 -17.17
C LEU A 244 -4.95 -4.83 -17.83
N ASP A 245 -5.92 -4.48 -18.64
CA ASP A 245 -5.95 -3.24 -19.41
C ASP A 245 -7.18 -2.39 -19.08
N ASP A 246 -7.17 -1.18 -19.63
CA ASP A 246 -8.27 -0.21 -19.68
C ASP A 246 -8.79 0.27 -18.31
N GLY A 247 -10.10 0.24 -18.06
CA GLY A 247 -10.73 0.96 -16.98
C GLY A 247 -10.17 0.71 -15.58
N THR A 248 -9.88 -0.56 -15.24
CA THR A 248 -9.32 -0.91 -13.93
C THR A 248 -7.82 -0.54 -13.84
N ALA A 249 -7.06 -0.64 -14.94
CA ALA A 249 -5.69 -0.14 -14.99
C ALA A 249 -5.65 1.38 -14.79
N ARG A 250 -6.62 2.09 -15.36
CA ARG A 250 -6.78 3.52 -15.18
C ARG A 250 -7.07 3.91 -13.72
N ALA A 251 -7.94 3.17 -13.03
CA ALA A 251 -8.18 3.36 -11.59
C ALA A 251 -6.92 3.11 -10.75
N ALA A 252 -6.08 2.13 -11.14
CA ALA A 252 -4.78 1.90 -10.51
C ALA A 252 -3.79 3.06 -10.77
N ALA A 253 -3.80 3.65 -11.97
CA ALA A 253 -3.02 4.85 -12.31
C ALA A 253 -3.43 6.06 -11.46
N GLU A 254 -4.71 6.27 -11.24
CA GLU A 254 -5.25 7.32 -10.36
C GLU A 254 -4.77 7.11 -8.92
N GLN A 255 -4.83 5.87 -8.42
CA GLN A 255 -4.31 5.54 -7.08
C GLN A 255 -2.81 5.82 -6.98
N PHE A 256 -2.01 5.41 -7.96
CA PHE A 256 -0.58 5.72 -7.97
C PHE A 256 -0.32 7.22 -8.00
N ALA A 257 -1.02 7.97 -8.85
CA ALA A 257 -0.88 9.42 -8.93
C ALA A 257 -1.20 10.10 -7.59
N HIS A 258 -2.21 9.60 -6.86
CA HIS A 258 -2.57 10.07 -5.53
C HIS A 258 -1.48 9.74 -4.49
N ASP A 259 -0.96 8.51 -4.48
CA ASP A 259 0.12 8.07 -3.58
C ASP A 259 1.39 8.90 -3.82
N TRP A 260 1.76 9.12 -5.08
CA TRP A 260 2.89 9.93 -5.49
C TRP A 260 2.76 11.38 -5.03
N ALA A 261 1.62 12.00 -5.33
CA ALA A 261 1.30 13.37 -4.95
C ALA A 261 1.36 13.59 -3.43
N THR A 262 0.86 12.61 -2.67
CA THR A 262 0.91 12.62 -1.20
C THR A 262 2.36 12.65 -0.69
N VAL A 263 3.27 11.90 -1.32
CA VAL A 263 4.69 11.86 -0.93
C VAL A 263 5.40 13.15 -1.34
N GLN A 264 5.12 13.67 -2.53
CA GLN A 264 5.72 14.88 -3.06
C GLN A 264 5.08 16.17 -2.53
N ARG A 265 3.96 16.07 -1.82
CA ARG A 265 3.16 17.21 -1.30
C ARG A 265 2.69 18.14 -2.42
N GLN A 266 2.21 17.56 -3.49
CA GLN A 266 1.69 18.26 -4.66
C GLN A 266 0.30 17.72 -5.02
N LEU A 267 -0.33 18.29 -6.04
CA LEU A 267 -1.57 17.75 -6.59
C LEU A 267 -1.28 16.49 -7.43
N PRO A 268 -2.22 15.54 -7.47
CA PRO A 268 -2.12 14.43 -8.41
C PRO A 268 -2.07 14.95 -9.86
N ARG A 269 -1.31 14.26 -10.69
CA ARG A 269 -1.24 14.56 -12.12
C ARG A 269 -2.52 14.13 -12.84
N ASP A 270 -2.78 14.74 -13.98
CA ASP A 270 -3.78 14.24 -14.91
C ASP A 270 -3.30 12.96 -15.59
N LEU A 271 -4.25 12.06 -15.87
CA LEU A 271 -3.99 10.85 -16.64
C LEU A 271 -3.93 11.17 -18.15
N LEU A 272 -3.29 10.28 -18.90
CA LEU A 272 -3.33 10.30 -20.35
C LEU A 272 -4.78 10.13 -20.84
N ALA A 273 -5.08 10.59 -22.05
CA ALA A 273 -6.39 10.38 -22.65
C ALA A 273 -6.71 8.88 -22.76
N PRO A 274 -7.97 8.45 -22.50
CA PRO A 274 -8.37 7.08 -22.72
C PRO A 274 -8.17 6.68 -24.18
N VAL A 275 -7.69 5.46 -24.39
CA VAL A 275 -7.64 4.86 -25.73
C VAL A 275 -8.82 3.91 -25.83
N ASP A 276 -9.61 4.05 -26.89
CA ASP A 276 -10.73 3.14 -27.13
C ASP A 276 -10.20 1.77 -27.59
N THR A 277 -10.50 0.75 -26.79
CA THR A 277 -10.08 -0.62 -27.06
C THR A 277 -11.28 -1.46 -27.46
N GLN A 278 -11.31 -1.89 -28.72
CA GLN A 278 -12.29 -2.84 -29.21
C GLN A 278 -11.78 -4.26 -28.97
N GLY A 279 -12.23 -4.88 -27.88
CA GLY A 279 -11.95 -6.27 -27.56
C GLY A 279 -13.25 -7.04 -27.27
N THR A 280 -13.32 -8.30 -27.70
CA THR A 280 -14.53 -9.12 -27.63
C THR A 280 -14.63 -10.00 -26.37
N GLU A 281 -13.53 -10.29 -25.68
CA GLU A 281 -13.51 -11.11 -24.45
C GLU A 281 -13.01 -10.29 -23.26
N THR A 282 -13.93 -9.69 -22.53
CA THR A 282 -13.62 -8.89 -21.33
C THR A 282 -14.24 -9.53 -20.09
N ALA A 283 -13.50 -9.46 -18.99
CA ALA A 283 -14.02 -9.72 -17.66
C ALA A 283 -14.46 -8.40 -17.02
N LEU A 284 -15.54 -8.43 -16.24
CA LEU A 284 -15.89 -7.28 -15.42
C LEU A 284 -14.96 -7.23 -14.21
N THR A 285 -14.19 -6.15 -14.10
CA THR A 285 -13.20 -5.96 -13.04
C THR A 285 -13.42 -4.65 -12.32
N GLN A 286 -13.04 -4.58 -11.05
CA GLN A 286 -13.14 -3.38 -10.26
C GLN A 286 -11.90 -3.22 -9.39
N PHE A 287 -11.31 -2.02 -9.37
CA PHE A 287 -10.16 -1.71 -8.55
C PHE A 287 -10.59 -1.38 -7.12
N LEU A 288 -10.07 -2.17 -6.16
CA LEU A 288 -10.34 -2.00 -4.75
C LEU A 288 -9.05 -1.55 -4.04
N PRO A 289 -8.78 -0.25 -3.90
CA PRO A 289 -7.63 0.21 -3.16
C PRO A 289 -7.83 -0.09 -1.67
N SER A 290 -6.82 -0.68 -1.06
CA SER A 290 -6.75 -0.85 0.39
C SER A 290 -5.43 -0.29 0.91
N GLY A 291 -5.42 0.21 2.14
CA GLY A 291 -4.22 0.78 2.72
C GLY A 291 -4.52 1.78 3.82
N PRO A 292 -3.48 2.35 4.42
CA PRO A 292 -3.63 3.32 5.51
C PRO A 292 -4.17 4.68 5.05
N ASP A 293 -4.10 4.98 3.76
CA ASP A 293 -4.62 6.18 3.10
C ASP A 293 -6.13 6.09 2.84
N GLN A 294 -6.66 4.87 2.74
CA GLN A 294 -8.10 4.64 2.55
C GLN A 294 -8.82 4.77 3.88
N PRO A 295 -9.82 5.67 3.99
CA PRO A 295 -10.55 5.89 5.25
C PRO A 295 -11.37 4.67 5.66
N GLU A 296 -11.98 3.97 4.69
CA GLU A 296 -12.83 2.83 4.91
C GLU A 296 -12.06 1.50 4.78
N ASP A 297 -12.52 0.47 5.49
CA ASP A 297 -11.98 -0.89 5.39
C ASP A 297 -12.77 -1.68 4.31
N THR A 298 -12.73 -1.19 3.06
CA THR A 298 -13.49 -1.70 1.91
C THR A 298 -13.21 -3.17 1.63
N ALA A 299 -11.95 -3.60 1.68
CA ALA A 299 -11.57 -5.00 1.51
C ALA A 299 -12.20 -5.91 2.58
N HIS A 300 -12.28 -5.43 3.83
CA HIS A 300 -12.93 -6.16 4.91
C HIS A 300 -14.45 -6.28 4.67
N ALA A 301 -15.09 -5.20 4.24
CA ALA A 301 -16.51 -5.20 3.90
C ALA A 301 -16.83 -6.18 2.76
N LEU A 302 -16.00 -6.20 1.70
CA LEU A 302 -16.14 -7.13 0.59
C LEU A 302 -15.99 -8.59 1.05
N LEU A 303 -14.96 -8.90 1.85
CA LEU A 303 -14.76 -10.25 2.38
C LEU A 303 -15.93 -10.72 3.26
N LEU A 304 -16.43 -9.87 4.14
CA LEU A 304 -17.63 -10.18 4.93
C LEU A 304 -18.84 -10.42 4.02
N GLY A 305 -19.07 -9.54 3.04
CA GLY A 305 -20.13 -9.70 2.06
C GLY A 305 -20.04 -11.05 1.33
N ALA A 306 -18.83 -11.44 0.91
CA ALA A 306 -18.58 -12.72 0.27
C ALA A 306 -18.94 -13.91 1.18
N CYS A 307 -18.59 -13.84 2.48
CA CYS A 307 -18.97 -14.88 3.45
C CYS A 307 -20.49 -15.01 3.60
N PHE A 308 -21.21 -13.87 3.63
CA PHE A 308 -22.68 -13.91 3.74
C PHE A 308 -23.38 -14.35 2.46
N GLN A 309 -22.79 -14.08 1.29
CA GLN A 309 -23.34 -14.45 -0.01
C GLN A 309 -22.95 -15.87 -0.47
N ALA A 310 -22.00 -16.51 0.21
CA ALA A 310 -21.53 -17.83 -0.14
C ALA A 310 -22.64 -18.87 0.01
N LYS A 311 -22.96 -19.58 -1.10
CA LYS A 311 -23.94 -20.67 -1.14
C LYS A 311 -23.31 -22.06 -1.09
N ARG A 312 -22.02 -22.15 -1.40
CA ARG A 312 -21.20 -23.37 -1.38
C ARG A 312 -19.78 -23.00 -0.92
N ARG A 313 -19.01 -24.01 -0.49
CA ARG A 313 -17.60 -23.83 -0.11
C ARG A 313 -16.73 -23.41 -1.29
#